data_3368eb8c0d89a10db060226c22f33cce
#
_entry.id   3368eb8c0d89a10db060226c22f33cce
#
_cell.length_a   1.000
_cell.length_b   1.000
_cell.length_c   1.000
_cell.angle_alpha   90.00
_cell.angle_beta   90.00
_cell.angle_gamma   90.00
#
_symmetry.space_group_name_H-M   'P 1'
#
loop_
_entity.id
_entity.type
_entity.pdbx_description
1 polymer ?
#
loop_
_entity_poly.entity_id
_entity_poly.type
_entity_poly.pdbx_seq_one_letter_code
_entity_poly.pdbx_strand_id
1 'polypeptide(L)'
;MAWQAPQSVKPSQSSATSDPAPIADSKVNRPIADYRYPEGQTFTYGVDWRLLTAGTTVVHFDTVNGERHVVVTADSTGAVALLYHVHDKLETFFNPQSNCALQLIKHTEEGFRRVETSVRYDYHALKAVLDERNIRAKNQKHEENDIPPCVTNTVSAALYVGSQPLQQGTKFRFPSSDGGKAADIEVTVEGREKVKTPSGSYNTIRVSAEALNGPQKGKGKVWIWYSDDQKRMAVQMRLRAFWGTIVFHLAQIRSGA
;
A
#
# COMPACT_ATOMS: atom_id res chain seq x y z
N MET A 1 -67.05 18.28 11.54
CA MET A 1 -65.95 17.56 10.87
C MET A 1 -64.70 18.39 11.03
N ALA A 2 -63.77 17.97 11.95
CA ALA A 2 -62.55 18.67 12.20
C ALA A 2 -61.40 18.03 11.37
N TRP A 3 -60.71 18.86 10.62
CA TRP A 3 -59.61 18.47 9.77
C TRP A 3 -58.31 18.44 10.59
N GLN A 4 -57.68 17.26 10.76
CA GLN A 4 -56.40 17.12 11.39
C GLN A 4 -55.29 17.26 10.37
N ALA A 5 -54.30 18.16 10.62
CA ALA A 5 -53.12 18.35 9.79
C ALA A 5 -52.14 17.20 9.97
N PRO A 6 -51.35 16.81 8.90
CA PRO A 6 -50.40 15.73 8.99
C PRO A 6 -49.17 16.15 9.80
N GLN A 7 -48.75 15.26 10.71
CA GLN A 7 -47.55 15.43 11.53
C GLN A 7 -46.29 15.31 10.68
N SER A 8 -45.37 16.27 10.80
CA SER A 8 -44.09 16.29 10.18
C SER A 8 -43.17 15.19 10.76
N VAL A 9 -42.73 14.27 9.91
CA VAL A 9 -41.74 13.26 10.21
C VAL A 9 -40.37 13.96 10.35
N LYS A 10 -39.77 13.92 11.55
CA LYS A 10 -38.39 14.37 11.77
C LYS A 10 -37.42 13.46 10.99
N PRO A 11 -36.42 14.02 10.29
CA PRO A 11 -35.39 13.21 9.67
C PRO A 11 -34.56 12.51 10.76
N SER A 12 -34.43 11.18 10.62
CA SER A 12 -33.56 10.33 11.39
C SER A 12 -32.11 10.84 11.30
N GLN A 13 -31.53 11.19 12.44
CA GLN A 13 -30.11 11.51 12.53
C GLN A 13 -29.31 10.24 12.21
N SER A 14 -28.62 10.26 11.07
CA SER A 14 -27.59 9.29 10.72
C SER A 14 -26.53 9.33 11.81
N SER A 15 -26.44 8.26 12.60
CA SER A 15 -25.34 8.06 13.53
C SER A 15 -24.05 7.96 12.73
N ALA A 16 -23.23 9.02 12.74
CA ALA A 16 -21.87 8.97 12.29
C ALA A 16 -21.13 7.91 13.11
N THR A 17 -20.84 6.77 12.50
CA THR A 17 -19.94 5.76 13.08
C THR A 17 -18.57 6.42 13.18
N SER A 18 -18.20 6.88 14.37
CA SER A 18 -16.84 7.33 14.64
C SER A 18 -15.89 6.16 14.42
N ASP A 19 -14.88 6.36 13.58
CA ASP A 19 -13.80 5.37 13.44
C ASP A 19 -13.20 5.11 14.83
N PRO A 20 -12.82 3.85 15.12
CA PRO A 20 -12.18 3.54 16.39
C PRO A 20 -10.87 4.34 16.52
N ALA A 21 -10.58 4.80 17.74
CA ALA A 21 -9.33 5.49 18.02
C ALA A 21 -8.09 4.63 17.61
N PRO A 22 -6.97 5.26 17.25
CA PRO A 22 -5.74 4.54 16.94
C PRO A 22 -5.35 3.58 18.07
N ILE A 23 -4.86 2.39 17.70
CA ILE A 23 -4.43 1.41 18.70
C ILE A 23 -3.12 1.90 19.31
N ALA A 24 -3.05 1.95 20.64
CA ALA A 24 -1.97 2.59 21.39
C ALA A 24 -0.55 2.06 21.09
N ASP A 25 -0.42 0.82 20.61
CA ASP A 25 0.84 0.18 20.20
C ASP A 25 1.16 0.32 18.70
N SER A 26 0.32 1.03 17.94
CA SER A 26 0.50 1.26 16.51
C SER A 26 1.53 2.36 16.26
N LYS A 27 2.72 2.00 15.79
CA LYS A 27 3.81 2.95 15.49
C LYS A 27 4.74 2.45 14.39
N VAL A 28 5.35 3.40 13.67
CA VAL A 28 6.43 3.11 12.72
C VAL A 28 7.77 3.11 13.48
N ASN A 29 8.47 1.98 13.45
CA ASN A 29 9.78 1.81 14.08
C ASN A 29 10.90 2.06 13.06
N ARG A 30 12.13 2.27 13.57
CA ARG A 30 13.32 2.35 12.71
C ARG A 30 13.62 0.98 12.09
N PRO A 31 14.29 0.95 10.91
CA PRO A 31 14.82 -0.29 10.36
C PRO A 31 15.79 -0.98 11.32
N ILE A 32 15.87 -2.32 11.25
CA ILE A 32 16.95 -3.05 11.93
C ILE A 32 18.32 -2.68 11.33
N ALA A 33 19.38 -2.75 12.13
CA ALA A 33 20.71 -2.25 11.76
C ALA A 33 21.33 -2.95 10.54
N ASP A 34 20.99 -4.22 10.30
CA ASP A 34 21.52 -5.04 9.21
C ASP A 34 20.62 -5.05 7.97
N TYR A 35 19.46 -4.34 7.98
CA TYR A 35 18.59 -4.22 6.81
C TYR A 35 19.31 -3.49 5.67
N ARG A 36 19.24 -4.07 4.48
CA ARG A 36 19.84 -3.51 3.26
C ARG A 36 18.76 -3.11 2.27
N TYR A 37 18.52 -1.80 2.20
CA TYR A 37 17.66 -1.23 1.17
C TYR A 37 18.21 -1.56 -0.22
N PRO A 38 17.36 -1.94 -1.19
CA PRO A 38 17.79 -2.35 -2.53
C PRO A 38 18.15 -1.17 -3.44
N GLU A 39 19.03 -0.30 -2.98
CA GLU A 39 19.49 0.91 -3.69
C GLU A 39 19.94 0.62 -5.11
N GLY A 40 19.49 1.42 -6.10
CA GLY A 40 19.83 1.31 -7.51
C GLY A 40 19.29 0.04 -8.19
N GLN A 41 18.45 -0.76 -7.52
CA GLN A 41 17.94 -2.01 -8.09
C GLN A 41 16.56 -1.80 -8.72
N THR A 42 16.27 -2.63 -9.72
CA THR A 42 14.95 -2.71 -10.33
C THR A 42 14.44 -4.14 -10.26
N PHE A 43 13.25 -4.32 -9.68
CA PHE A 43 12.57 -5.60 -9.59
C PHE A 43 11.41 -5.63 -10.56
N THR A 44 11.33 -6.69 -11.37
CA THR A 44 10.21 -6.93 -12.27
C THR A 44 9.40 -8.11 -11.75
N TYR A 45 8.09 -7.92 -11.62
CA TYR A 45 7.14 -8.94 -11.18
C TYR A 45 6.19 -9.29 -12.32
N GLY A 46 6.01 -10.59 -12.56
CA GLY A 46 4.83 -11.08 -13.29
C GLY A 46 3.62 -11.04 -12.37
N VAL A 47 2.48 -10.64 -12.90
CA VAL A 47 1.23 -10.49 -12.16
C VAL A 47 0.19 -11.45 -12.69
N ASP A 48 -0.35 -12.30 -11.82
CA ASP A 48 -1.43 -13.22 -12.13
C ASP A 48 -2.71 -12.82 -11.39
N TRP A 49 -3.82 -12.86 -12.10
CA TRP A 49 -5.16 -12.72 -11.53
C TRP A 49 -5.92 -14.03 -11.73
N ARG A 50 -6.23 -14.68 -10.59
CA ARG A 50 -6.76 -16.06 -10.60
C ARG A 50 -5.79 -17.00 -11.32
N LEU A 51 -6.13 -17.49 -12.52
CA LEU A 51 -5.33 -18.41 -13.36
C LEU A 51 -4.82 -17.74 -14.63
N LEU A 52 -4.98 -16.43 -14.79
CA LEU A 52 -4.60 -15.69 -15.97
C LEU A 52 -3.41 -14.79 -15.68
N THR A 53 -2.42 -14.76 -16.57
CA THR A 53 -1.41 -13.71 -16.55
C THR A 53 -2.08 -12.38 -16.82
N ALA A 54 -2.02 -11.48 -15.83
CA ALA A 54 -2.73 -10.21 -15.83
C ALA A 54 -1.85 -9.05 -16.29
N GLY A 55 -0.55 -9.12 -16.01
CA GLY A 55 0.32 -7.99 -16.33
C GLY A 55 1.73 -8.12 -15.78
N THR A 56 2.39 -6.96 -15.72
CA THR A 56 3.74 -6.81 -15.19
C THR A 56 3.79 -5.61 -14.26
N THR A 57 4.53 -5.72 -13.17
CA THR A 57 4.84 -4.60 -12.29
C THR A 57 6.35 -4.44 -12.19
N VAL A 58 6.84 -3.22 -12.36
CA VAL A 58 8.25 -2.88 -12.22
C VAL A 58 8.41 -1.94 -11.03
N VAL A 59 9.36 -2.26 -10.15
CA VAL A 59 9.68 -1.46 -8.96
C VAL A 59 11.14 -1.05 -9.03
N HIS A 60 11.39 0.24 -9.08
CA HIS A 60 12.72 0.82 -9.04
C HIS A 60 12.97 1.48 -7.69
N PHE A 61 14.17 1.27 -7.13
CA PHE A 61 14.57 1.77 -5.82
C PHE A 61 15.76 2.70 -5.96
N ASP A 62 15.63 3.90 -5.39
CA ASP A 62 16.63 4.94 -5.50
C ASP A 62 16.72 5.77 -4.21
N THR A 63 17.70 6.65 -4.12
CA THR A 63 17.82 7.68 -3.10
C THR A 63 18.00 9.03 -3.77
N VAL A 64 17.07 9.94 -3.53
CA VAL A 64 17.07 11.29 -4.11
C VAL A 64 17.12 12.30 -2.97
N ASN A 65 18.11 13.20 -2.97
CA ASN A 65 18.30 14.22 -1.93
C ASN A 65 18.35 13.67 -0.48
N GLY A 66 18.82 12.43 -0.31
CA GLY A 66 18.87 11.77 1.00
C GLY A 66 17.58 11.10 1.45
N GLU A 67 16.53 11.14 0.65
CA GLU A 67 15.26 10.45 0.87
C GLU A 67 15.21 9.16 0.07
N ARG A 68 14.61 8.11 0.61
CA ARG A 68 14.31 6.89 -0.15
C ARG A 68 13.22 7.20 -1.17
N HIS A 69 13.48 6.86 -2.41
CA HIS A 69 12.57 7.03 -3.53
C HIS A 69 12.24 5.69 -4.17
N VAL A 70 10.96 5.39 -4.36
CA VAL A 70 10.51 4.17 -5.01
C VAL A 70 9.51 4.52 -6.09
N VAL A 71 9.77 4.02 -7.30
CA VAL A 71 8.86 4.12 -8.44
C VAL A 71 8.29 2.75 -8.74
N VAL A 72 6.98 2.66 -8.79
CA VAL A 72 6.25 1.44 -9.17
C VAL A 72 5.46 1.75 -10.44
N THR A 73 5.63 0.92 -11.47
CA THR A 73 4.74 0.92 -12.64
C THR A 73 4.02 -0.41 -12.75
N ALA A 74 2.77 -0.39 -13.15
CA ALA A 74 1.96 -1.59 -13.34
C ALA A 74 1.20 -1.51 -14.65
N ASP A 75 1.42 -2.52 -15.51
CA ASP A 75 0.83 -2.60 -16.84
C ASP A 75 0.07 -3.92 -17.00
N SER A 76 -1.20 -3.84 -17.41
CA SER A 76 -1.93 -5.04 -17.84
C SER A 76 -1.45 -5.54 -19.19
N THR A 77 -1.48 -6.87 -19.40
CA THR A 77 -1.04 -7.52 -20.66
C THR A 77 -2.04 -8.57 -21.13
N GLY A 78 -1.89 -8.99 -22.38
CA GLY A 78 -2.66 -10.08 -22.97
C GLY A 78 -4.17 -9.87 -22.95
N ALA A 79 -4.93 -10.92 -22.68
CA ALA A 79 -6.39 -10.89 -22.67
C ALA A 79 -6.96 -9.97 -21.57
N VAL A 80 -6.25 -9.80 -20.46
CA VAL A 80 -6.68 -8.90 -19.37
C VAL A 80 -6.62 -7.45 -19.86
N ALA A 81 -5.57 -7.04 -20.59
CA ALA A 81 -5.47 -5.68 -21.11
C ALA A 81 -6.58 -5.32 -22.10
N LEU A 82 -7.10 -6.30 -22.85
CA LEU A 82 -8.23 -6.11 -23.76
C LEU A 82 -9.56 -5.88 -22.99
N LEU A 83 -9.72 -6.52 -21.84
CA LEU A 83 -10.92 -6.44 -21.02
C LEU A 83 -10.87 -5.26 -20.05
N TYR A 84 -9.70 -5.01 -19.47
CA TYR A 84 -9.49 -3.98 -18.47
C TYR A 84 -8.05 -3.47 -18.54
N HIS A 85 -7.88 -2.34 -19.22
CA HIS A 85 -6.58 -1.69 -19.34
C HIS A 85 -6.13 -1.11 -18.00
N VAL A 86 -4.90 -1.42 -17.61
CA VAL A 86 -4.23 -0.82 -16.45
C VAL A 86 -2.88 -0.28 -16.91
N HIS A 87 -2.61 0.99 -16.62
CA HIS A 87 -1.32 1.64 -16.74
C HIS A 87 -1.16 2.61 -15.57
N ASP A 88 -0.62 2.11 -14.48
CA ASP A 88 -0.47 2.87 -13.24
C ASP A 88 0.99 3.17 -12.95
N LYS A 89 1.25 4.37 -12.43
CA LYS A 89 2.54 4.77 -11.88
C LYS A 89 2.35 5.33 -10.49
N LEU A 90 3.13 4.81 -9.53
CA LEU A 90 3.21 5.30 -8.17
C LEU A 90 4.65 5.69 -7.86
N GLU A 91 4.83 6.86 -7.24
CA GLU A 91 6.11 7.31 -6.72
C GLU A 91 5.94 7.64 -5.24
N THR A 92 6.87 7.20 -4.43
CA THR A 92 6.87 7.54 -3.00
C THR A 92 8.24 7.97 -2.54
N PHE A 93 8.25 8.98 -1.67
CA PHE A 93 9.41 9.42 -0.92
C PHE A 93 9.18 9.15 0.57
N PHE A 94 10.19 8.65 1.25
CA PHE A 94 10.13 8.40 2.69
C PHE A 94 11.49 8.54 3.35
N ASN A 95 11.46 8.84 4.64
CA ASN A 95 12.68 9.05 5.42
C ASN A 95 13.42 7.73 5.66
N PRO A 96 14.73 7.63 5.34
CA PRO A 96 15.49 6.38 5.47
C PRO A 96 15.71 5.91 6.92
N GLN A 97 15.70 6.83 7.89
CA GLN A 97 15.93 6.51 9.29
C GLN A 97 14.66 6.13 10.05
N SER A 98 13.53 6.75 9.69
CA SER A 98 12.26 6.57 10.41
C SER A 98 11.23 5.73 9.64
N ASN A 99 11.40 5.52 8.33
CA ASN A 99 10.40 4.96 7.40
C ASN A 99 9.11 5.81 7.25
N CYS A 100 9.08 7.03 7.81
CA CYS A 100 7.91 7.90 7.66
C CYS A 100 7.76 8.34 6.21
N ALA A 101 6.56 8.20 5.64
CA ALA A 101 6.24 8.69 4.31
C ALA A 101 6.37 10.22 4.25
N LEU A 102 6.91 10.77 3.17
CA LEU A 102 7.06 12.21 2.94
C LEU A 102 6.16 12.68 1.81
N GLN A 103 6.09 11.88 0.74
CA GLN A 103 5.24 12.17 -0.41
C GLN A 103 4.78 10.88 -1.09
N LEU A 104 3.59 10.91 -1.67
CA LEU A 104 3.07 9.86 -2.55
C LEU A 104 2.42 10.54 -3.77
N ILE A 105 2.85 10.12 -4.96
CA ILE A 105 2.30 10.57 -6.23
C ILE A 105 1.75 9.34 -6.94
N LYS A 106 0.51 9.43 -7.44
CA LYS A 106 -0.11 8.35 -8.22
C LYS A 106 -0.64 8.91 -9.53
N HIS A 107 -0.31 8.23 -10.60
CA HIS A 107 -0.97 8.35 -11.88
C HIS A 107 -1.68 7.03 -12.14
N THR A 108 -3.01 7.07 -12.17
CA THR A 108 -3.87 5.89 -12.30
C THR A 108 -4.62 5.93 -13.61
N GLU A 109 -4.37 4.92 -14.46
CA GLU A 109 -5.13 4.66 -15.67
C GLU A 109 -5.72 3.26 -15.62
N GLU A 110 -6.96 3.13 -15.14
CA GLU A 110 -7.67 1.87 -14.98
C GLU A 110 -8.98 1.89 -15.76
N GLY A 111 -9.07 1.14 -16.85
CA GLY A 111 -10.22 1.12 -17.74
C GLY A 111 -10.56 2.52 -18.23
N PHE A 112 -11.65 3.09 -17.73
CA PHE A 112 -12.09 4.45 -18.07
C PHE A 112 -11.65 5.51 -17.05
N ARG A 113 -11.06 5.13 -15.95
CA ARG A 113 -10.62 6.03 -14.89
C ARG A 113 -9.24 6.58 -15.23
N ARG A 114 -9.05 7.90 -15.12
CA ARG A 114 -7.76 8.60 -15.21
C ARG A 114 -7.67 9.62 -14.10
N VAL A 115 -6.82 9.33 -13.13
CA VAL A 115 -6.71 10.13 -11.90
C VAL A 115 -5.26 10.38 -11.57
N GLU A 116 -4.94 11.63 -11.29
CA GLU A 116 -3.69 12.05 -10.70
C GLU A 116 -3.92 12.38 -9.23
N THR A 117 -3.09 11.83 -8.37
CA THR A 117 -3.16 12.05 -6.93
C THR A 117 -1.78 12.46 -6.43
N SER A 118 -1.72 13.51 -5.62
CA SER A 118 -0.53 13.90 -4.85
C SER A 118 -0.88 13.94 -3.38
N VAL A 119 -0.04 13.35 -2.55
CA VAL A 119 -0.17 13.39 -1.09
C VAL A 119 1.12 13.89 -0.49
N ARG A 120 1.04 14.91 0.36
CA ARG A 120 2.15 15.38 1.21
C ARG A 120 1.83 15.09 2.66
N TYR A 121 2.83 14.64 3.41
CA TYR A 121 2.70 14.35 4.83
C TYR A 121 3.39 15.45 5.63
N ASP A 122 2.61 16.29 6.29
CA ASP A 122 3.09 17.37 7.15
C ASP A 122 3.03 16.92 8.62
N TYR A 123 4.19 16.54 9.14
CA TYR A 123 4.31 16.07 10.52
C TYR A 123 4.37 17.19 11.56
N HIS A 124 4.52 18.47 11.16
CA HIS A 124 4.36 19.60 12.06
C HIS A 124 2.90 19.90 12.30
N ALA A 125 2.10 19.87 11.24
CA ALA A 125 0.66 20.06 11.33
C ALA A 125 -0.10 18.76 11.67
N LEU A 126 0.57 17.58 11.65
CA LEU A 126 -0.03 16.25 11.76
C LEU A 126 -1.13 16.01 10.72
N LYS A 127 -0.87 16.40 9.47
CA LYS A 127 -1.80 16.31 8.35
C LYS A 127 -1.22 15.55 7.17
N ALA A 128 -2.06 14.74 6.53
CA ALA A 128 -1.86 14.31 5.15
C ALA A 128 -2.72 15.20 4.25
N VAL A 129 -2.07 15.91 3.35
CA VAL A 129 -2.72 16.80 2.38
C VAL A 129 -2.81 16.07 1.06
N LEU A 130 -4.03 15.77 0.64
CA LEU A 130 -4.34 15.06 -0.61
C LEU A 130 -4.94 16.01 -1.64
N ASP A 131 -4.30 16.04 -2.80
CA ASP A 131 -4.82 16.69 -4.01
C ASP A 131 -5.07 15.62 -5.07
N GLU A 132 -6.30 15.49 -5.51
CA GLU A 132 -6.70 14.54 -6.55
C GLU A 132 -7.37 15.26 -7.72
N ARG A 133 -6.96 14.92 -8.94
CA ARG A 133 -7.55 15.42 -10.18
C ARG A 133 -8.02 14.25 -11.04
N ASN A 134 -9.32 14.13 -11.23
CA ASN A 134 -9.88 13.20 -12.21
C ASN A 134 -9.91 13.88 -13.58
N ILE A 135 -9.02 13.45 -14.48
CA ILE A 135 -8.82 14.06 -15.80
C ILE A 135 -10.07 13.89 -16.67
N ARG A 136 -10.72 12.75 -16.59
CA ARG A 136 -11.90 12.42 -17.42
C ARG A 136 -13.18 13.08 -16.92
N ALA A 137 -13.41 13.01 -15.63
CA ALA A 137 -14.59 13.64 -15.00
C ALA A 137 -14.42 15.16 -14.84
N LYS A 138 -13.22 15.70 -15.09
CA LYS A 138 -12.87 17.13 -14.97
C LYS A 138 -13.19 17.71 -13.59
N ASN A 139 -13.03 16.90 -12.54
CA ASN A 139 -13.22 17.33 -11.17
C ASN A 139 -11.92 17.22 -10.38
N GLN A 140 -11.86 17.99 -9.30
CA GLN A 140 -10.72 18.03 -8.37
C GLN A 140 -11.25 17.80 -6.96
N LYS A 141 -10.39 17.22 -6.12
CA LYS A 141 -10.64 16.99 -4.71
C LYS A 141 -9.41 17.44 -3.94
N HIS A 142 -9.62 18.19 -2.88
CA HIS A 142 -8.62 18.56 -1.90
C HIS A 142 -9.09 18.10 -0.54
N GLU A 143 -8.26 17.37 0.19
CA GLU A 143 -8.55 16.90 1.54
C GLU A 143 -7.34 17.04 2.45
N GLU A 144 -7.61 17.41 3.69
CA GLU A 144 -6.66 17.34 4.78
C GLU A 144 -7.16 16.36 5.83
N ASN A 145 -6.37 15.34 6.10
CA ASN A 145 -6.72 14.31 7.06
C ASN A 145 -5.69 14.25 8.19
N ASP A 146 -6.16 14.07 9.43
CA ASP A 146 -5.28 13.90 10.58
C ASP A 146 -4.47 12.61 10.46
N ILE A 147 -3.18 12.69 10.78
CA ILE A 147 -2.27 11.55 10.82
C ILE A 147 -1.46 11.53 12.11
N PRO A 148 -1.02 10.33 12.55
CA PRO A 148 -0.04 10.21 13.62
C PRO A 148 1.31 10.89 13.26
N PRO A 149 2.22 11.08 14.23
CA PRO A 149 3.53 11.69 14.01
C PRO A 149 4.43 10.99 12.98
N CYS A 150 4.06 9.81 12.54
CA CYS A 150 4.71 9.07 11.47
C CYS A 150 3.74 8.04 10.90
N VAL A 151 3.58 8.02 9.58
CA VAL A 151 2.80 7.00 8.86
C VAL A 151 3.62 6.44 7.70
N THR A 152 3.28 5.23 7.26
CA THR A 152 3.69 4.71 5.95
C THR A 152 2.61 5.00 4.91
N ASN A 153 2.89 4.74 3.64
CA ASN A 153 1.88 4.58 2.59
C ASN A 153 1.94 3.16 2.02
N THR A 154 1.06 2.81 1.10
CA THR A 154 0.96 1.45 0.53
C THR A 154 2.32 0.90 0.04
N VAL A 155 3.13 1.72 -0.63
CA VAL A 155 4.44 1.28 -1.17
C VAL A 155 5.49 1.18 -0.07
N SER A 156 5.66 2.24 0.73
CA SER A 156 6.66 2.26 1.81
C SER A 156 6.34 1.26 2.92
N ALA A 157 5.06 0.90 3.12
CA ALA A 157 4.63 -0.13 4.09
C ALA A 157 5.28 -1.50 3.81
N ALA A 158 5.35 -1.92 2.54
CA ALA A 158 5.98 -3.19 2.20
C ALA A 158 7.48 -3.20 2.55
N LEU A 159 8.19 -2.11 2.29
CA LEU A 159 9.61 -1.97 2.65
C LEU A 159 9.79 -1.85 4.17
N TYR A 160 8.91 -1.10 4.83
CA TYR A 160 8.89 -0.99 6.29
C TYR A 160 8.77 -2.37 6.94
N VAL A 161 7.81 -3.19 6.53
CA VAL A 161 7.64 -4.55 7.08
C VAL A 161 8.89 -5.39 6.86
N GLY A 162 9.49 -5.38 5.67
CA GLY A 162 10.75 -6.08 5.39
C GLY A 162 11.92 -5.60 6.26
N SER A 163 11.92 -4.33 6.66
CA SER A 163 12.97 -3.74 7.51
C SER A 163 12.85 -4.07 9.01
N GLN A 164 11.78 -4.78 9.43
CA GLN A 164 11.52 -5.10 10.83
C GLN A 164 12.05 -6.50 11.22
N PRO A 165 12.17 -6.80 12.52
CA PRO A 165 12.49 -8.14 12.99
C PRO A 165 11.36 -9.11 12.62
N LEU A 166 11.60 -10.01 11.65
CA LEU A 166 10.60 -10.98 11.19
C LEU A 166 10.78 -12.32 11.89
N GLN A 167 10.55 -12.35 13.20
CA GLN A 167 10.57 -13.56 14.02
C GLN A 167 9.23 -14.27 13.94
N GLN A 168 9.22 -15.58 13.65
CA GLN A 168 7.98 -16.36 13.54
C GLN A 168 7.12 -16.24 14.80
N GLY A 169 5.82 -16.05 14.60
CA GLY A 169 4.84 -15.90 15.67
C GLY A 169 4.70 -14.46 16.20
N THR A 170 5.58 -13.54 15.82
CA THR A 170 5.46 -12.13 16.23
C THR A 170 4.35 -11.41 15.51
N LYS A 171 3.74 -10.43 16.19
CA LYS A 171 2.80 -9.48 15.64
C LYS A 171 3.24 -8.07 15.98
N PHE A 172 3.03 -7.16 15.06
CA PHE A 172 3.23 -5.74 15.30
C PHE A 172 2.26 -4.89 14.48
N ARG A 173 2.11 -3.63 14.85
CA ARG A 173 1.15 -2.71 14.23
C ARG A 173 1.83 -1.42 13.85
N PHE A 174 1.35 -0.81 12.77
CA PHE A 174 1.81 0.49 12.33
C PHE A 174 0.71 1.23 11.58
N PRO A 175 0.72 2.58 11.61
CA PRO A 175 -0.23 3.39 10.88
C PRO A 175 0.20 3.54 9.41
N SER A 176 -0.79 3.48 8.50
CA SER A 176 -0.61 3.70 7.07
C SER A 176 -1.70 4.61 6.51
N SER A 177 -1.33 5.50 5.60
CA SER A 177 -2.26 6.42 4.93
C SER A 177 -1.80 6.69 3.50
N ASP A 178 -2.71 6.62 2.56
CA ASP A 178 -2.52 7.07 1.17
C ASP A 178 -3.19 8.45 0.93
N GLY A 179 -3.18 9.31 1.95
CA GLY A 179 -3.74 10.67 1.92
C GLY A 179 -5.15 10.80 2.52
N GLY A 180 -5.87 9.69 2.68
CA GLY A 180 -7.11 9.65 3.45
C GLY A 180 -6.85 9.44 4.95
N LYS A 181 -7.88 9.06 5.69
CA LYS A 181 -7.75 8.67 7.10
C LYS A 181 -6.73 7.56 7.27
N ALA A 182 -5.84 7.69 8.25
CA ALA A 182 -4.87 6.65 8.59
C ALA A 182 -5.58 5.39 9.09
N ALA A 183 -5.02 4.24 8.72
CA ALA A 183 -5.45 2.93 9.20
C ALA A 183 -4.32 2.26 9.97
N ASP A 184 -4.66 1.54 11.05
CA ASP A 184 -3.73 0.66 11.73
C ASP A 184 -3.64 -0.66 11.00
N ILE A 185 -2.44 -1.01 10.57
CA ILE A 185 -2.14 -2.28 9.89
C ILE A 185 -1.54 -3.24 10.90
N GLU A 186 -2.14 -4.41 11.07
CA GLU A 186 -1.56 -5.50 11.84
C GLU A 186 -0.80 -6.45 10.91
N VAL A 187 0.44 -6.73 11.27
CA VAL A 187 1.30 -7.71 10.63
C VAL A 187 1.47 -8.92 11.52
N THR A 188 1.38 -10.11 10.92
CA THR A 188 1.70 -11.39 11.58
C THR A 188 2.80 -12.09 10.81
N VAL A 189 3.90 -12.45 11.47
CA VAL A 189 4.97 -13.28 10.90
C VAL A 189 4.56 -14.74 11.01
N GLU A 190 4.16 -15.34 9.88
CA GLU A 190 3.52 -16.67 9.87
C GLU A 190 4.55 -17.82 9.89
N GLY A 191 5.68 -17.69 9.19
CA GLY A 191 6.67 -18.77 9.17
C GLY A 191 7.67 -18.63 8.03
N ARG A 192 8.45 -19.69 7.83
CA ARG A 192 9.44 -19.82 6.76
C ARG A 192 9.06 -20.91 5.79
N GLU A 193 9.25 -20.64 4.50
CA GLU A 193 9.04 -21.61 3.44
C GLU A 193 9.89 -21.28 2.21
N LYS A 194 10.05 -22.26 1.32
CA LYS A 194 10.77 -22.09 0.08
C LYS A 194 9.81 -21.72 -1.05
N VAL A 195 10.08 -20.59 -1.74
CA VAL A 195 9.28 -20.10 -2.86
C VAL A 195 10.10 -20.18 -4.14
N LYS A 196 9.48 -20.71 -5.20
CA LYS A 196 10.04 -20.70 -6.57
C LYS A 196 9.34 -19.63 -7.38
N THR A 197 10.12 -18.81 -8.07
CA THR A 197 9.66 -17.78 -9.01
C THR A 197 10.45 -17.87 -10.31
N PRO A 198 10.09 -17.17 -11.38
CA PRO A 198 10.90 -17.11 -12.61
C PRO A 198 12.33 -16.62 -12.39
N SER A 199 12.58 -15.78 -11.37
CA SER A 199 13.93 -15.30 -11.04
C SER A 199 14.77 -16.28 -10.22
N GLY A 200 14.19 -17.39 -9.72
CA GLY A 200 14.91 -18.39 -8.95
C GLY A 200 14.13 -18.98 -7.78
N SER A 201 14.87 -19.65 -6.89
CA SER A 201 14.32 -20.30 -5.71
C SER A 201 14.90 -19.66 -4.44
N TYR A 202 14.00 -19.23 -3.53
CA TYR A 202 14.34 -18.43 -2.37
C TYR A 202 13.86 -19.09 -1.09
N ASN A 203 14.68 -19.08 -0.04
CA ASN A 203 14.19 -19.26 1.32
C ASN A 203 13.51 -17.95 1.73
N THR A 204 12.31 -18.03 2.26
CA THR A 204 11.50 -16.85 2.53
C THR A 204 10.88 -16.86 3.91
N ILE A 205 10.56 -15.66 4.41
CA ILE A 205 9.73 -15.43 5.58
C ILE A 205 8.38 -14.93 5.08
N ARG A 206 7.32 -15.68 5.39
CA ARG A 206 5.95 -15.29 5.06
C ARG A 206 5.37 -14.43 6.16
N VAL A 207 4.85 -13.28 5.76
CA VAL A 207 4.07 -12.39 6.63
C VAL A 207 2.70 -12.15 6.05
N SER A 208 1.70 -11.90 6.90
CA SER A 208 0.41 -11.38 6.47
C SER A 208 0.14 -10.02 7.10
N ALA A 209 -0.61 -9.19 6.37
CA ALA A 209 -0.99 -7.85 6.81
C ALA A 209 -2.46 -7.58 6.50
N GLU A 210 -3.16 -6.93 7.44
CA GLU A 210 -4.54 -6.50 7.27
C GLU A 210 -4.84 -5.23 8.06
N ALA A 211 -5.78 -4.42 7.58
CA ALA A 211 -6.21 -3.20 8.26
C ALA A 211 -7.21 -3.54 9.38
N LEU A 212 -6.94 -3.04 10.59
CA LEU A 212 -7.79 -3.22 11.77
C LEU A 212 -8.92 -2.20 11.83
N ASN A 213 -8.69 -1.02 11.27
CA ASN A 213 -9.64 0.10 11.25
C ASN A 213 -9.53 0.89 9.93
N GLY A 214 -10.16 2.04 9.86
CA GLY A 214 -10.11 2.95 8.73
C GLY A 214 -10.80 2.42 7.46
N PRO A 215 -10.61 3.12 6.32
CA PRO A 215 -11.30 2.80 5.07
C PRO A 215 -10.95 1.43 4.48
N GLN A 216 -9.82 0.84 4.88
CA GLN A 216 -9.33 -0.44 4.36
C GLN A 216 -9.76 -1.65 5.19
N LYS A 217 -10.40 -1.46 6.36
CA LYS A 217 -10.87 -2.55 7.22
C LYS A 217 -11.78 -3.51 6.47
N GLY A 218 -11.44 -4.80 6.52
CA GLY A 218 -12.22 -5.88 5.90
C GLY A 218 -12.18 -5.92 4.35
N LYS A 219 -11.43 -5.02 3.69
CA LYS A 219 -11.38 -4.98 2.22
C LYS A 219 -10.42 -5.98 1.60
N GLY A 220 -9.50 -6.54 2.39
CA GLY A 220 -8.57 -7.54 1.89
C GLY A 220 -7.51 -7.92 2.90
N LYS A 221 -6.72 -8.91 2.51
CA LYS A 221 -5.54 -9.37 3.24
C LYS A 221 -4.39 -9.51 2.26
N VAL A 222 -3.20 -9.08 2.70
CA VAL A 222 -1.97 -9.17 1.92
C VAL A 222 -1.05 -10.20 2.58
N TRP A 223 -0.41 -11.03 1.77
CA TRP A 223 0.72 -11.87 2.18
C TRP A 223 1.93 -11.45 1.37
N ILE A 224 3.08 -11.35 2.04
CA ILE A 224 4.36 -11.06 1.40
C ILE A 224 5.36 -12.13 1.85
N TRP A 225 6.09 -12.68 0.91
CA TRP A 225 7.22 -13.58 1.12
C TRP A 225 8.50 -12.80 0.93
N TYR A 226 9.14 -12.43 2.02
CA TYR A 226 10.44 -11.76 2.00
C TYR A 226 11.57 -12.76 1.92
N SER A 227 12.63 -12.49 1.15
CA SER A 227 13.84 -13.30 1.19
C SER A 227 14.41 -13.36 2.62
N ASP A 228 14.85 -14.56 3.06
CA ASP A 228 15.39 -14.76 4.42
C ASP A 228 16.89 -14.41 4.46
N ASP A 229 17.20 -13.16 4.09
CA ASP A 229 18.50 -12.54 4.10
C ASP A 229 18.39 -11.06 4.51
N GLN A 230 19.50 -10.32 4.54
CA GLN A 230 19.53 -8.91 4.92
C GLN A 230 18.79 -7.97 3.94
N LYS A 231 18.59 -8.40 2.69
CA LYS A 231 17.90 -7.59 1.67
C LYS A 231 16.39 -7.59 1.86
N ARG A 232 15.84 -8.65 2.43
CA ARG A 232 14.38 -8.76 2.64
C ARG A 232 13.57 -8.42 1.39
N MET A 233 13.99 -8.93 0.24
CA MET A 233 13.29 -8.69 -1.02
C MET A 233 11.91 -9.33 -0.98
N ALA A 234 10.89 -8.63 -1.45
CA ALA A 234 9.56 -9.22 -1.66
C ALA A 234 9.63 -10.18 -2.86
N VAL A 235 9.82 -11.47 -2.60
CA VAL A 235 9.94 -12.53 -3.62
C VAL A 235 8.60 -12.85 -4.25
N GLN A 236 7.56 -12.84 -3.45
CA GLN A 236 6.17 -13.03 -3.86
C GLN A 236 5.26 -12.18 -3.02
N MET A 237 4.19 -11.65 -3.62
CA MET A 237 3.12 -10.97 -2.92
C MET A 237 1.78 -11.55 -3.37
N ARG A 238 0.82 -11.68 -2.44
CA ARG A 238 -0.55 -12.10 -2.73
C ARG A 238 -1.51 -11.14 -2.07
N LEU A 239 -2.36 -10.54 -2.87
CA LEU A 239 -3.46 -9.71 -2.41
C LEU A 239 -4.78 -10.46 -2.63
N ARG A 240 -5.53 -10.70 -1.57
CA ARG A 240 -6.89 -11.25 -1.63
C ARG A 240 -7.89 -10.14 -1.30
N ALA A 241 -8.75 -9.82 -2.24
CA ALA A 241 -9.85 -8.89 -2.10
C ALA A 241 -11.19 -9.57 -2.45
N PHE A 242 -12.31 -8.89 -2.28
CA PHE A 242 -13.66 -9.45 -2.57
C PHE A 242 -13.83 -9.86 -4.04
N TRP A 243 -13.14 -9.20 -4.98
CA TRP A 243 -13.19 -9.48 -6.43
C TRP A 243 -12.18 -10.55 -6.88
N GLY A 244 -11.35 -11.07 -5.99
CA GLY A 244 -10.43 -12.16 -6.30
C GLY A 244 -9.06 -12.04 -5.65
N THR A 245 -8.13 -12.85 -6.15
CA THR A 245 -6.74 -12.87 -5.69
C THR A 245 -5.83 -12.46 -6.83
N ILE A 246 -4.93 -11.52 -6.54
CA ILE A 246 -3.78 -11.17 -7.39
C ILE A 246 -2.52 -11.73 -6.74
N VAL A 247 -1.64 -12.27 -7.56
CA VAL A 247 -0.32 -12.75 -7.13
C VAL A 247 0.76 -12.09 -7.97
N PHE A 248 1.77 -11.56 -7.31
CA PHE A 248 2.98 -11.00 -7.92
C PHE A 248 4.12 -11.97 -7.67
N HIS A 249 4.80 -12.38 -8.74
CA HIS A 249 5.96 -13.28 -8.69
C HIS A 249 7.20 -12.54 -9.18
N LEU A 250 8.26 -12.49 -8.38
CA LEU A 250 9.52 -11.89 -8.79
C LEU A 250 10.07 -12.62 -10.02
N ALA A 251 10.14 -11.91 -11.14
CA ALA A 251 10.57 -12.45 -12.43
C ALA A 251 12.02 -12.07 -12.76
N GLN A 252 12.45 -10.86 -12.37
CA GLN A 252 13.78 -10.36 -12.68
C GLN A 252 14.26 -9.36 -11.64
N ILE A 253 15.57 -9.36 -11.40
CA ILE A 253 16.30 -8.34 -10.64
C ILE A 253 17.36 -7.76 -11.57
N ARG A 254 17.44 -6.44 -11.66
CA ARG A 254 18.51 -5.71 -12.32
C ARG A 254 19.16 -4.79 -11.30
N SER A 255 20.49 -4.80 -11.21
CA SER A 255 21.24 -3.76 -10.51
C SER A 255 21.43 -2.59 -11.48
N GLY A 256 21.32 -1.37 -10.98
CA GLY A 256 21.75 -0.18 -11.71
C GLY A 256 23.25 -0.27 -12.02
N ALA A 257 23.68 0.33 -13.13
CA ALA A 257 25.07 0.44 -13.49
C ALA A 257 25.79 1.43 -12.57
#